data_51fa80a3e462d9075dfc7981f5180861
#
_entry.id   51fa80a3e462d9075dfc7981f5180861
#
_cell.length_a   1.000
_cell.length_b   1.000
_cell.length_c   1.000
_cell.angle_alpha   90.00
_cell.angle_beta   90.00
_cell.angle_gamma   90.00
#
_symmetry.space_group_name_H-M   'P 1'
#
loop_
_entity.id
_entity.type
_entity.pdbx_description
1 polymer ?
#
loop_
_entity_poly.entity_id
_entity_poly.type
_entity_poly.pdbx_seq_one_letter_code
_entity_poly.pdbx_strand_id
1 'polypeptide(L)'
;MRLLQKTNRAYLILSASAFAVAGLLTYTVLSMFLESQLNEKLSDTKDHLIQTIERSGIIYSDPPYIEVREEPASSQIKDFYSDTILFDTSEKESVPFRQLTGTASISSKNYKIIIRNTLIEKSDFLLTIILTTASVFILLLLCLYFINKKLSVRIWSPFYSILDELKKFSQDNTSFVLTSSGDIEEFEELKLALNKLTSKVISDYQVLKRFTEDASHEIQTPLSIIQSRLESLIQEPGLTEMQASQIHSAYLASSRLAKLTRSMLFLARIENRQYAESEKIDLESIIRSQAELFSEAIKDKSLSVEINPDSGCTLNANVFLAESLVRNLLGNAIKHSSGNSRISIKLKQGSFIISNNGIPLQVEPQKLFDRFYKGSSSSDSFGLGLSIVMEICKAYNWHITYTNENNLHTVTVKF
;
A
#
# COMPACT_ATOMS: atom_id res chain seq x y z
N MET A 1 -2.99 7.07 4.36
CA MET A 1 -3.70 7.19 5.65
C MET A 1 -4.00 5.78 6.14
N ARG A 2 -3.56 5.38 7.32
CA ARG A 2 -3.79 4.02 7.83
C ARG A 2 -5.29 3.83 8.09
N LEU A 3 -5.85 2.64 7.82
CA LEU A 3 -7.27 2.30 7.99
C LEU A 3 -7.79 2.74 9.38
N LEU A 4 -6.97 2.53 10.40
CA LEU A 4 -7.17 2.90 11.79
C LEU A 4 -7.45 4.41 12.00
N GLN A 5 -6.76 5.27 11.26
CA GLN A 5 -6.98 6.72 11.32
C GLN A 5 -8.27 7.14 10.63
N LYS A 6 -8.65 6.42 9.57
CA LYS A 6 -9.87 6.71 8.81
C LYS A 6 -11.13 6.34 9.61
N THR A 7 -11.14 5.17 10.24
CA THR A 7 -12.26 4.73 11.08
C THR A 7 -12.42 5.63 12.31
N ASN A 8 -11.33 5.94 13.01
CA ASN A 8 -11.38 6.80 14.20
C ASN A 8 -11.89 8.21 13.87
N ARG A 9 -11.48 8.79 12.72
CA ARG A 9 -11.97 10.08 12.25
C ARG A 9 -13.47 10.04 11.91
N ALA A 10 -13.95 8.96 11.28
CA ALA A 10 -15.36 8.82 10.93
C ALA A 10 -16.24 8.73 12.20
N TYR A 11 -15.84 7.96 13.20
CA TYR A 11 -16.54 7.88 14.47
C TYR A 11 -16.59 9.21 15.23
N LEU A 12 -15.49 9.95 15.25
CA LEU A 12 -15.45 11.28 15.89
C LEU A 12 -16.40 12.26 15.20
N ILE A 13 -16.41 12.30 13.87
CA ILE A 13 -17.31 13.19 13.12
C ILE A 13 -18.78 12.81 13.39
N LEU A 14 -19.10 11.51 13.34
CA LEU A 14 -20.45 11.02 13.59
C LEU A 14 -20.91 11.35 15.01
N SER A 15 -20.08 11.10 16.02
CA SER A 15 -20.39 11.41 17.41
C SER A 15 -20.56 12.92 17.64
N ALA A 16 -19.68 13.75 17.08
CA ALA A 16 -19.77 15.19 17.19
C ALA A 16 -21.06 15.74 16.53
N SER A 17 -21.45 15.22 15.37
CA SER A 17 -22.69 15.62 14.71
C SER A 17 -23.93 15.20 15.51
N ALA A 18 -23.94 13.99 16.07
CA ALA A 18 -25.03 13.51 16.92
C ALA A 18 -25.19 14.38 18.18
N PHE A 19 -24.08 14.75 18.83
CA PHE A 19 -24.11 15.61 20.00
C PHE A 19 -24.53 17.05 19.66
N ALA A 20 -24.16 17.60 18.51
CA ALA A 20 -24.62 18.89 18.05
C ALA A 20 -26.15 18.93 17.83
N VAL A 21 -26.70 17.87 17.21
CA VAL A 21 -28.14 17.73 17.03
C VAL A 21 -28.86 17.59 18.38
N ALA A 22 -28.34 16.75 19.27
CA ALA A 22 -28.92 16.58 20.62
C ALA A 22 -28.89 17.89 21.41
N GLY A 23 -27.80 18.65 21.36
CA GLY A 23 -27.68 19.95 22.01
C GLY A 23 -28.71 20.97 21.48
N LEU A 24 -28.90 21.04 20.16
CA LEU A 24 -29.89 21.89 19.53
C LEU A 24 -31.33 21.51 19.94
N LEU A 25 -31.62 20.22 19.97
CA LEU A 25 -32.92 19.71 20.42
C LEU A 25 -33.19 20.06 21.89
N THR A 26 -32.20 19.84 22.76
CA THR A 26 -32.30 20.20 24.18
C THR A 26 -32.57 21.67 24.37
N TYR A 27 -31.83 22.54 23.66
CA TYR A 27 -32.03 23.99 23.70
C TYR A 27 -33.44 24.39 23.26
N THR A 28 -33.90 23.88 22.13
CA THR A 28 -35.24 24.24 21.59
C THR A 28 -36.36 23.81 22.53
N VAL A 29 -36.31 22.57 23.01
CA VAL A 29 -37.33 22.03 23.94
C VAL A 29 -37.33 22.82 25.25
N LEU A 30 -36.17 23.10 25.81
CA LEU A 30 -36.05 23.83 27.07
C LEU A 30 -36.53 25.29 26.91
N SER A 31 -36.13 25.95 25.81
CA SER A 31 -36.57 27.32 25.55
C SER A 31 -38.08 27.40 25.40
N MET A 32 -38.71 26.47 24.71
CA MET A 32 -40.19 26.38 24.56
C MET A 32 -40.88 26.12 25.91
N PHE A 33 -40.29 25.21 26.72
CA PHE A 33 -40.86 24.88 28.03
C PHE A 33 -40.79 26.10 28.96
N LEU A 34 -39.66 26.80 29.05
CA LEU A 34 -39.50 28.01 29.89
C LEU A 34 -40.45 29.14 29.42
N GLU A 35 -40.64 29.28 28.14
CA GLU A 35 -41.57 30.28 27.59
C GLU A 35 -43.02 29.96 27.95
N SER A 36 -43.42 28.69 27.86
CA SER A 36 -44.75 28.23 28.29
C SER A 36 -44.98 28.49 29.79
N GLN A 37 -44.02 28.14 30.62
CA GLN A 37 -44.05 28.34 32.08
C GLN A 37 -44.19 29.84 32.43
N LEU A 38 -43.44 30.71 31.72
CA LEU A 38 -43.50 32.14 31.93
C LEU A 38 -44.85 32.72 31.54
N ASN A 39 -45.43 32.27 30.41
CA ASN A 39 -46.74 32.68 29.98
C ASN A 39 -47.85 32.24 30.97
N GLU A 40 -47.76 31.01 31.47
CA GLU A 40 -48.67 30.49 32.51
C GLU A 40 -48.59 31.34 33.79
N LYS A 41 -47.37 31.61 34.28
CA LYS A 41 -47.17 32.45 35.48
C LYS A 41 -47.76 33.88 35.31
N LEU A 42 -47.60 34.48 34.13
CA LEU A 42 -48.18 35.79 33.84
C LEU A 42 -49.72 35.75 33.83
N SER A 43 -50.32 34.68 33.25
CA SER A 43 -51.75 34.44 33.29
C SER A 43 -52.30 34.30 34.72
N ASP A 44 -51.69 33.43 35.49
CA ASP A 44 -52.09 33.18 36.90
C ASP A 44 -51.95 34.45 37.74
N THR A 45 -50.89 35.24 37.53
CA THR A 45 -50.74 36.53 38.21
C THR A 45 -51.86 37.51 37.85
N LYS A 46 -52.27 37.54 36.58
CA LYS A 46 -53.41 38.33 36.10
C LYS A 46 -54.70 37.92 36.80
N ASP A 47 -55.01 36.64 36.83
CA ASP A 47 -56.23 36.12 37.43
C ASP A 47 -56.29 36.38 38.93
N HIS A 48 -55.16 36.20 39.63
CA HIS A 48 -55.01 36.51 41.04
C HIS A 48 -55.20 38.02 41.33
N LEU A 49 -54.62 38.89 40.48
CA LEU A 49 -54.77 40.32 40.59
C LEU A 49 -56.21 40.76 40.43
N ILE A 50 -56.93 40.23 39.44
CA ILE A 50 -58.37 40.49 39.21
C ILE A 50 -59.18 40.12 40.44
N GLN A 51 -58.97 38.91 40.99
CA GLN A 51 -59.68 38.45 42.19
C GLN A 51 -59.40 39.34 43.41
N THR A 52 -58.14 39.81 43.53
CA THR A 52 -57.74 40.68 44.64
C THR A 52 -58.39 42.06 44.54
N ILE A 53 -58.46 42.67 43.37
CA ILE A 53 -59.13 43.96 43.13
C ILE A 53 -60.66 43.81 43.37
N GLU A 54 -61.29 42.73 42.93
CA GLU A 54 -62.72 42.46 43.15
C GLU A 54 -63.07 42.35 44.63
N ARG A 55 -62.18 41.75 45.45
CA ARG A 55 -62.40 41.57 46.90
C ARG A 55 -62.07 42.77 47.74
N SER A 56 -61.00 43.48 47.41
CA SER A 56 -60.50 44.63 48.25
C SER A 56 -60.99 45.98 47.78
N GLY A 57 -61.42 46.10 46.49
CA GLY A 57 -61.73 47.39 45.89
C GLY A 57 -60.53 48.30 45.65
N ILE A 58 -59.31 47.84 45.97
CA ILE A 58 -58.08 48.61 45.85
C ILE A 58 -57.37 48.23 44.57
N ILE A 59 -57.09 49.22 43.71
CA ILE A 59 -56.30 49.01 42.50
C ILE A 59 -54.83 49.01 42.90
N TYR A 60 -54.16 47.85 42.76
CA TYR A 60 -52.73 47.71 43.00
C TYR A 60 -51.97 47.90 41.69
N SER A 61 -51.03 48.82 41.67
CA SER A 61 -50.12 49.03 40.54
C SER A 61 -48.71 49.22 41.07
N ASP A 62 -47.77 48.42 40.52
CA ASP A 62 -46.34 48.38 40.92
C ASP A 62 -45.45 48.40 39.67
N PRO A 63 -45.25 49.58 39.06
CA PRO A 63 -44.41 49.71 37.88
C PRO A 63 -42.94 49.39 38.20
N PRO A 64 -42.23 48.67 37.30
CA PRO A 64 -42.61 48.28 35.94
C PRO A 64 -43.34 46.92 35.84
N TYR A 65 -43.55 46.19 36.94
CA TYR A 65 -44.03 44.82 36.94
C TYR A 65 -45.54 44.68 36.71
N ILE A 66 -46.32 45.56 37.37
CA ILE A 66 -47.79 45.55 37.28
C ILE A 66 -48.29 46.95 37.00
N GLU A 67 -48.98 47.14 35.89
CA GLU A 67 -49.67 48.36 35.54
C GLU A 67 -51.15 48.13 35.34
N VAL A 68 -52.02 48.84 36.06
CA VAL A 68 -53.44 48.83 35.92
C VAL A 68 -53.94 50.20 35.57
N ARG A 69 -54.62 50.36 34.40
CA ARG A 69 -55.17 51.64 33.92
C ARG A 69 -56.62 51.48 33.62
N GLU A 70 -57.49 52.43 34.04
CA GLU A 70 -58.87 52.45 33.65
C GLU A 70 -58.98 52.87 32.16
N GLU A 71 -59.74 52.09 31.38
CA GLU A 71 -59.97 52.34 29.96
C GLU A 71 -61.44 52.51 29.65
N PRO A 72 -61.83 53.28 28.58
CA PRO A 72 -63.25 53.39 28.13
C PRO A 72 -63.82 52.06 27.74
N ALA A 73 -65.12 51.86 27.93
CA ALA A 73 -65.87 50.59 27.73
C ALA A 73 -65.78 49.99 26.32
N SER A 74 -65.21 50.71 25.35
CA SER A 74 -65.16 50.26 23.95
C SER A 74 -63.99 49.43 23.50
N SER A 75 -63.00 49.26 24.36
CA SER A 75 -61.72 48.56 24.01
C SER A 75 -61.56 47.25 24.80
N GLN A 76 -62.15 46.16 24.30
CA GLN A 76 -61.79 44.81 24.78
C GLN A 76 -60.55 44.32 24.01
N ILE A 77 -59.41 44.26 24.67
CA ILE A 77 -58.17 43.72 24.12
C ILE A 77 -58.07 42.24 24.56
N LYS A 78 -58.02 41.33 23.60
CA LYS A 78 -57.76 39.94 23.88
C LYS A 78 -56.34 39.79 24.44
N ASP A 79 -56.15 38.90 25.40
CA ASP A 79 -54.86 38.63 26.01
C ASP A 79 -53.79 38.32 24.97
N PHE A 80 -52.71 39.05 24.97
CA PHE A 80 -51.56 38.75 24.11
C PHE A 80 -50.25 38.93 24.87
N TYR A 81 -49.32 38.05 24.49
CA TYR A 81 -47.95 38.07 25.05
C TYR A 81 -47.02 38.78 24.08
N SER A 82 -46.14 39.63 24.61
CA SER A 82 -45.10 40.31 23.84
C SER A 82 -43.85 40.53 24.67
N ASP A 83 -42.72 40.67 24.02
CA ASP A 83 -41.47 41.01 24.66
C ASP A 83 -41.24 42.51 24.52
N THR A 84 -40.79 43.16 25.60
CA THR A 84 -40.50 44.59 25.66
C THR A 84 -39.23 44.85 26.42
N ILE A 85 -38.54 45.95 26.14
CA ILE A 85 -37.36 46.37 26.88
C ILE A 85 -37.74 47.64 27.67
N LEU A 86 -37.59 47.60 28.98
CA LEU A 86 -37.84 48.72 29.85
C LEU A 86 -36.60 49.03 30.69
N PHE A 87 -36.45 50.29 31.05
CA PHE A 87 -35.40 50.72 31.96
C PHE A 87 -35.83 50.42 33.42
N ASP A 88 -35.10 49.52 34.06
CA ASP A 88 -35.31 49.22 35.47
C ASP A 88 -34.54 50.24 36.34
N THR A 89 -35.29 51.00 37.12
CA THR A 89 -34.72 52.02 38.00
C THR A 89 -33.95 51.44 39.19
N SER A 90 -34.23 50.18 39.54
CA SER A 90 -33.57 49.51 40.66
C SER A 90 -32.19 49.00 40.26
N GLU A 91 -32.07 48.41 39.07
CA GLU A 91 -30.80 47.87 38.51
C GLU A 91 -30.05 48.88 37.63
N LYS A 92 -30.72 50.03 37.28
CA LYS A 92 -30.19 51.12 36.41
C LYS A 92 -29.79 50.62 35.00
N GLU A 93 -30.41 49.56 34.51
CA GLU A 93 -30.14 48.97 33.22
C GLU A 93 -31.44 48.76 32.42
N SER A 94 -31.30 48.60 31.09
CA SER A 94 -32.39 48.23 30.21
C SER A 94 -32.60 46.73 30.27
N VAL A 95 -33.69 46.31 30.83
CA VAL A 95 -34.02 44.89 31.09
C VAL A 95 -35.08 44.42 30.09
N PRO A 96 -34.92 43.25 29.47
CA PRO A 96 -35.97 42.63 28.67
C PRO A 96 -37.03 42.00 29.59
N PHE A 97 -38.31 42.30 29.28
CA PHE A 97 -39.47 41.75 29.97
C PHE A 97 -40.36 41.01 28.99
N ARG A 98 -40.93 39.93 29.45
CA ARG A 98 -42.11 39.30 28.86
C ARG A 98 -43.33 39.95 29.48
N GLN A 99 -44.25 40.49 28.65
CA GLN A 99 -45.45 41.11 29.16
C GLN A 99 -46.69 40.42 28.66
N LEU A 100 -47.66 40.30 29.53
CA LEU A 100 -49.05 39.96 29.19
C LEU A 100 -49.85 41.28 29.24
N THR A 101 -50.52 41.58 28.13
CA THR A 101 -51.47 42.70 28.04
C THR A 101 -52.85 42.17 27.80
N GLY A 102 -53.80 42.52 28.63
CA GLY A 102 -55.20 42.17 28.51
C GLY A 102 -56.12 43.16 29.18
N THR A 103 -57.41 42.98 29.00
CA THR A 103 -58.44 43.77 29.68
C THR A 103 -59.28 42.90 30.59
N ALA A 104 -59.76 43.50 31.73
CA ALA A 104 -60.69 42.85 32.62
C ALA A 104 -61.80 43.84 32.99
N SER A 105 -63.06 43.34 33.11
CA SER A 105 -64.17 44.13 33.58
C SER A 105 -64.37 43.84 35.09
N ILE A 106 -64.15 44.83 35.93
CA ILE A 106 -64.22 44.69 37.39
C ILE A 106 -65.21 45.78 37.89
N SER A 107 -66.26 45.36 38.58
CA SER A 107 -67.25 46.24 39.16
C SER A 107 -67.86 47.30 38.16
N SER A 108 -68.18 46.82 36.91
CA SER A 108 -68.75 47.64 35.81
C SER A 108 -67.79 48.69 35.21
N LYS A 109 -66.49 48.62 35.53
CA LYS A 109 -65.45 49.42 34.90
C LYS A 109 -64.46 48.51 34.17
N ASN A 110 -63.91 48.97 33.03
CA ASN A 110 -62.93 48.25 32.26
C ASN A 110 -61.53 48.72 32.59
N TYR A 111 -60.65 47.77 32.88
CA TYR A 111 -59.24 48.00 33.20
C TYR A 111 -58.33 47.31 32.20
N LYS A 112 -57.34 48.03 31.72
CA LYS A 112 -56.21 47.47 31.00
C LYS A 112 -55.16 47.03 32.03
N ILE A 113 -54.84 45.77 32.00
CA ILE A 113 -53.88 45.13 32.90
C ILE A 113 -52.66 44.79 32.10
N ILE A 114 -51.50 45.21 32.53
CA ILE A 114 -50.20 44.86 31.94
C ILE A 114 -49.36 44.23 33.09
N ILE A 115 -49.00 43.01 32.90
CA ILE A 115 -48.14 42.27 33.84
C ILE A 115 -46.86 41.91 33.14
N ARG A 116 -45.72 42.13 33.75
CA ARG A 116 -44.41 41.86 33.20
C ARG A 116 -43.59 41.02 34.17
N ASN A 117 -42.75 40.16 33.58
CA ASN A 117 -41.74 39.41 34.31
C ASN A 117 -40.42 39.51 33.55
N THR A 118 -39.29 39.56 34.26
CA THR A 118 -37.96 39.73 33.65
C THR A 118 -37.58 38.49 32.87
N LEU A 119 -36.89 38.70 31.74
CA LEU A 119 -36.29 37.64 30.94
C LEU A 119 -34.83 37.37 31.32
N ILE A 120 -34.21 38.12 32.25
CA ILE A 120 -32.82 37.98 32.70
C ILE A 120 -32.62 36.58 33.30
N GLU A 121 -33.50 36.20 34.24
CA GLU A 121 -33.42 34.87 34.87
C GLU A 121 -33.51 33.73 33.85
N LYS A 122 -34.34 33.92 32.79
CA LYS A 122 -34.43 32.95 31.68
C LYS A 122 -33.14 32.85 30.91
N SER A 123 -32.48 33.97 30.59
CA SER A 123 -31.24 34.00 29.81
C SER A 123 -30.07 33.36 30.56
N ASP A 124 -29.90 33.69 31.84
CA ASP A 124 -28.85 33.16 32.70
C ASP A 124 -29.01 31.66 32.95
N PHE A 125 -30.25 31.21 33.14
CA PHE A 125 -30.61 29.82 33.30
C PHE A 125 -30.31 29.03 32.03
N LEU A 126 -30.70 29.53 30.85
CA LEU A 126 -30.39 28.90 29.55
C LEU A 126 -28.87 28.86 29.32
N LEU A 127 -28.15 29.95 29.60
CA LEU A 127 -26.69 29.98 29.46
C LEU A 127 -26.01 28.91 30.33
N THR A 128 -26.43 28.82 31.59
CA THR A 128 -25.90 27.83 32.54
C THR A 128 -26.14 26.40 32.05
N ILE A 129 -27.34 26.12 31.54
CA ILE A 129 -27.66 24.78 30.97
C ILE A 129 -26.86 24.51 29.69
N ILE A 130 -26.68 25.48 28.81
CA ILE A 130 -25.87 25.34 27.62
C ILE A 130 -24.42 25.02 27.98
N LEU A 131 -23.84 25.77 28.91
CA LEU A 131 -22.44 25.58 29.36
C LEU A 131 -22.24 24.20 30.03
N THR A 132 -23.17 23.83 30.93
CA THR A 132 -23.11 22.53 31.60
C THR A 132 -23.27 21.35 30.59
N THR A 133 -24.25 21.44 29.68
CA THR A 133 -24.48 20.44 28.67
C THR A 133 -23.30 20.34 27.69
N ALA A 134 -22.74 21.49 27.27
CA ALA A 134 -21.56 21.53 26.41
C ALA A 134 -20.33 20.90 27.10
N SER A 135 -20.11 21.18 28.39
CA SER A 135 -19.00 20.60 29.17
C SER A 135 -19.11 19.08 29.28
N VAL A 136 -20.31 18.56 29.54
CA VAL A 136 -20.58 17.12 29.57
C VAL A 136 -20.34 16.49 28.19
N PHE A 137 -20.80 17.12 27.13
CA PHE A 137 -20.57 16.61 25.77
C PHE A 137 -19.09 16.58 25.38
N ILE A 138 -18.33 17.61 25.73
CA ILE A 138 -16.88 17.64 25.51
C ILE A 138 -16.20 16.49 26.27
N LEU A 139 -16.58 16.28 27.53
CA LEU A 139 -16.04 15.18 28.34
C LEU A 139 -16.35 13.80 27.71
N LEU A 140 -17.58 13.60 27.25
CA LEU A 140 -18.00 12.37 26.58
C LEU A 140 -17.24 12.17 25.25
N LEU A 141 -17.04 13.20 24.44
CA LEU A 141 -16.26 13.10 23.21
C LEU A 141 -14.80 12.72 23.49
N LEU A 142 -14.18 13.31 24.53
CA LEU A 142 -12.84 12.94 24.96
C LEU A 142 -12.77 11.46 25.42
N CYS A 143 -13.72 11.04 26.22
CA CYS A 143 -13.81 9.65 26.68
C CYS A 143 -13.97 8.67 25.50
N LEU A 144 -14.89 8.95 24.58
CA LEU A 144 -15.09 8.15 23.35
C LEU A 144 -13.85 8.12 22.48
N TYR A 145 -13.13 9.25 22.35
CA TYR A 145 -11.88 9.30 21.62
C TYR A 145 -10.83 8.34 22.18
N PHE A 146 -10.60 8.36 23.50
CA PHE A 146 -9.61 7.48 24.14
C PHE A 146 -10.01 6.01 24.10
N ILE A 147 -11.28 5.70 24.36
CA ILE A 147 -11.80 4.33 24.30
C ILE A 147 -11.65 3.79 22.88
N ASN A 148 -12.10 4.55 21.87
CA ASN A 148 -12.06 4.12 20.48
C ASN A 148 -10.61 3.96 19.99
N LYS A 149 -9.70 4.86 20.37
CA LYS A 149 -8.27 4.74 20.04
C LYS A 149 -7.67 3.46 20.63
N LYS A 150 -7.93 3.16 21.89
CA LYS A 150 -7.41 1.95 22.56
C LYS A 150 -7.98 0.67 21.96
N LEU A 151 -9.30 0.64 21.74
CA LEU A 151 -10.01 -0.50 21.17
C LEU A 151 -9.57 -0.77 19.72
N SER A 152 -9.46 0.29 18.91
CA SER A 152 -9.04 0.18 17.53
C SER A 152 -7.61 -0.38 17.39
N VAL A 153 -6.67 0.04 18.24
CA VAL A 153 -5.31 -0.54 18.24
C VAL A 153 -5.35 -2.02 18.61
N ARG A 154 -6.12 -2.39 19.62
CA ARG A 154 -6.23 -3.80 20.06
C ARG A 154 -6.85 -4.70 18.98
N ILE A 155 -7.92 -4.25 18.34
CA ILE A 155 -8.62 -5.01 17.29
C ILE A 155 -7.72 -5.23 16.07
N TRP A 156 -7.00 -4.20 15.62
CA TRP A 156 -6.21 -4.28 14.39
C TRP A 156 -4.76 -4.79 14.57
N SER A 157 -4.28 -4.89 15.81
CA SER A 157 -2.93 -5.39 16.11
C SER A 157 -2.64 -6.76 15.50
N PRO A 158 -3.52 -7.79 15.61
CA PRO A 158 -3.28 -9.11 15.02
C PRO A 158 -3.15 -9.06 13.50
N PHE A 159 -3.97 -8.26 12.83
CA PHE A 159 -3.90 -8.09 11.38
C PHE A 159 -2.53 -7.55 10.92
N TYR A 160 -2.02 -6.50 11.60
CA TYR A 160 -0.71 -5.95 11.25
C TYR A 160 0.43 -6.92 11.56
N SER A 161 0.30 -7.73 12.59
CA SER A 161 1.27 -8.78 12.92
C SER A 161 1.32 -9.84 11.82
N ILE A 162 0.16 -10.36 11.38
CA ILE A 162 0.06 -11.29 10.25
C ILE A 162 0.70 -10.68 8.98
N LEU A 163 0.41 -9.41 8.71
CA LEU A 163 0.96 -8.72 7.53
C LEU A 163 2.49 -8.57 7.60
N ASP A 164 3.05 -8.28 8.78
CA ASP A 164 4.49 -8.15 8.95
C ASP A 164 5.21 -9.50 8.90
N GLU A 165 4.60 -10.57 9.43
CA GLU A 165 5.09 -11.93 9.25
C GLU A 165 5.05 -12.33 7.78
N LEU A 166 3.96 -12.05 7.05
CA LEU A 166 3.82 -12.38 5.64
C LEU A 166 4.84 -11.66 4.74
N LYS A 167 5.24 -10.42 5.08
CA LYS A 167 6.30 -9.70 4.35
C LYS A 167 7.67 -10.38 4.44
N LYS A 168 7.89 -11.21 5.44
CA LYS A 168 9.13 -11.98 5.64
C LYS A 168 9.08 -13.33 4.92
N PHE A 169 7.94 -13.64 4.27
CA PHE A 169 7.80 -14.87 3.52
C PHE A 169 8.79 -14.92 2.35
N SER A 170 9.55 -16.01 2.26
CA SER A 170 10.40 -16.36 1.13
C SER A 170 10.13 -17.81 0.74
N GLN A 171 10.18 -18.10 -0.56
CA GLN A 171 9.99 -19.47 -1.08
C GLN A 171 11.08 -20.43 -0.62
N ASP A 172 12.25 -19.92 -0.25
CA ASP A 172 13.37 -20.72 0.28
C ASP A 172 13.16 -21.12 1.74
N ASN A 173 12.22 -20.52 2.43
CA ASN A 173 11.95 -20.81 3.83
C ASN A 173 11.02 -22.03 3.93
N THR A 174 11.60 -23.21 4.15
CA THR A 174 10.91 -24.51 4.15
C THR A 174 9.90 -24.69 5.29
N SER A 175 9.90 -23.81 6.30
CA SER A 175 9.06 -23.91 7.50
C SER A 175 8.36 -22.61 7.86
N PHE A 176 7.91 -21.84 6.87
CA PHE A 176 7.17 -20.61 7.14
C PHE A 176 5.77 -20.93 7.67
N VAL A 177 5.45 -20.47 8.87
CA VAL A 177 4.14 -20.57 9.50
C VAL A 177 3.83 -19.24 10.18
N LEU A 178 2.67 -18.68 9.88
CA LEU A 178 2.14 -17.52 10.60
C LEU A 178 1.74 -17.95 12.02
N THR A 179 2.37 -17.35 13.01
CA THR A 179 2.18 -17.70 14.43
C THR A 179 1.29 -16.72 15.17
N SER A 180 1.08 -15.54 14.60
CA SER A 180 0.26 -14.49 15.19
C SER A 180 -1.14 -15.01 15.51
N SER A 181 -1.56 -14.92 16.76
CA SER A 181 -2.91 -15.29 17.21
C SER A 181 -3.65 -14.06 17.73
N GLY A 182 -4.96 -14.04 17.59
CA GLY A 182 -5.84 -13.00 18.10
C GLY A 182 -7.18 -13.58 18.51
N ASP A 183 -7.93 -12.86 19.34
CA ASP A 183 -9.26 -13.26 19.82
C ASP A 183 -10.36 -13.05 18.76
N ILE A 184 -10.00 -12.70 17.52
CA ILE A 184 -10.93 -12.35 16.44
C ILE A 184 -10.94 -13.49 15.42
N GLU A 185 -12.09 -14.13 15.27
CA GLU A 185 -12.31 -15.33 14.44
C GLU A 185 -11.93 -15.09 12.96
N GLU A 186 -12.28 -13.93 12.40
CA GLU A 186 -11.97 -13.57 11.02
C GLU A 186 -10.46 -13.47 10.74
N PHE A 187 -9.68 -13.08 11.72
CA PHE A 187 -8.22 -13.05 11.60
C PHE A 187 -7.59 -14.43 11.76
N GLU A 188 -8.19 -15.31 12.56
CA GLU A 188 -7.77 -16.71 12.61
C GLU A 188 -8.08 -17.46 11.31
N GLU A 189 -9.26 -17.25 10.72
CA GLU A 189 -9.59 -17.79 9.40
C GLU A 189 -8.63 -17.28 8.30
N LEU A 190 -8.34 -15.98 8.32
CA LEU A 190 -7.35 -15.38 7.41
C LEU A 190 -5.97 -16.03 7.57
N LYS A 191 -5.51 -16.20 8.80
CA LYS A 191 -4.22 -16.84 9.11
C LYS A 191 -4.19 -18.29 8.60
N LEU A 192 -5.24 -19.07 8.83
CA LEU A 192 -5.35 -20.46 8.37
C LEU A 192 -5.33 -20.54 6.84
N ALA A 193 -6.07 -19.66 6.16
CA ALA A 193 -6.07 -19.59 4.71
C ALA A 193 -4.68 -19.21 4.14
N LEU A 194 -4.01 -18.23 4.74
CA LEU A 194 -2.66 -17.82 4.35
C LEU A 194 -1.63 -18.93 4.61
N ASN A 195 -1.69 -19.61 5.76
CA ASN A 195 -0.82 -20.75 6.06
C ASN A 195 -1.00 -21.89 5.05
N LYS A 196 -2.24 -22.18 4.66
CA LYS A 196 -2.53 -23.18 3.62
C LYS A 196 -1.95 -22.78 2.26
N LEU A 197 -2.08 -21.50 1.89
CA LEU A 197 -1.55 -20.98 0.63
C LEU A 197 -0.01 -20.99 0.62
N THR A 198 0.63 -20.50 1.66
CA THR A 198 2.10 -20.48 1.77
C THR A 198 2.69 -21.89 1.80
N SER A 199 2.07 -22.80 2.55
CA SER A 199 2.48 -24.21 2.57
C SER A 199 2.35 -24.87 1.20
N LYS A 200 1.28 -24.56 0.44
CA LYS A 200 1.12 -25.05 -0.91
C LYS A 200 2.20 -24.50 -1.85
N VAL A 201 2.47 -23.19 -1.79
CA VAL A 201 3.53 -22.56 -2.61
C VAL A 201 4.90 -23.18 -2.32
N ILE A 202 5.24 -23.40 -1.04
CA ILE A 202 6.48 -24.06 -0.64
C ILE A 202 6.54 -25.49 -1.20
N SER A 203 5.45 -26.25 -1.06
CA SER A 203 5.37 -27.63 -1.56
C SER A 203 5.54 -27.68 -3.08
N ASP A 204 4.80 -26.85 -3.81
CA ASP A 204 4.86 -26.80 -5.28
C ASP A 204 6.28 -26.39 -5.75
N TYR A 205 6.92 -25.45 -5.06
CA TYR A 205 8.31 -25.07 -5.31
C TYR A 205 9.29 -26.22 -5.06
N GLN A 206 9.14 -26.98 -3.97
CA GLN A 206 9.99 -28.13 -3.67
C GLN A 206 9.82 -29.26 -4.69
N VAL A 207 8.58 -29.50 -5.14
CA VAL A 207 8.30 -30.49 -6.21
C VAL A 207 8.98 -30.07 -7.51
N LEU A 208 8.86 -28.81 -7.89
CA LEU A 208 9.48 -28.29 -9.10
C LEU A 208 11.01 -28.31 -9.02
N LYS A 209 11.58 -27.99 -7.85
CA LYS A 209 13.02 -28.07 -7.61
C LYS A 209 13.54 -29.49 -7.78
N ARG A 210 12.92 -30.50 -7.13
CA ARG A 210 13.28 -31.90 -7.29
C ARG A 210 13.14 -32.37 -8.74
N PHE A 211 12.01 -32.02 -9.38
CA PHE A 211 11.78 -32.38 -10.78
C PHE A 211 12.91 -31.88 -11.70
N THR A 212 13.35 -30.63 -11.54
CA THR A 212 14.45 -30.08 -12.36
C THR A 212 15.81 -30.68 -12.04
N GLU A 213 16.06 -31.08 -10.79
CA GLU A 213 17.28 -31.78 -10.38
C GLU A 213 17.29 -33.21 -10.94
N ASP A 214 16.23 -33.97 -10.72
CA ASP A 214 16.09 -35.35 -11.20
C ASP A 214 16.12 -35.42 -12.72
N ALA A 215 15.36 -34.59 -13.43
CA ALA A 215 15.38 -34.51 -14.88
C ALA A 215 16.77 -34.19 -15.44
N SER A 216 17.57 -33.36 -14.73
CA SER A 216 18.95 -33.10 -15.15
C SER A 216 19.80 -34.35 -15.14
N HIS A 217 19.74 -35.13 -14.07
CA HIS A 217 20.51 -36.36 -13.94
C HIS A 217 20.00 -37.48 -14.87
N GLU A 218 18.69 -37.68 -14.93
CA GLU A 218 18.06 -38.72 -15.73
C GLU A 218 18.25 -38.53 -17.25
N ILE A 219 18.42 -37.32 -17.75
CA ILE A 219 18.69 -37.02 -19.15
C ILE A 219 20.19 -37.02 -19.46
N GLN A 220 21.04 -36.51 -18.55
CA GLN A 220 22.48 -36.44 -18.79
C GLN A 220 23.14 -37.82 -18.84
N THR A 221 22.71 -38.74 -18.00
CA THR A 221 23.27 -40.10 -17.92
C THR A 221 23.16 -40.86 -19.27
N PRO A 222 21.98 -41.05 -19.87
CA PRO A 222 21.86 -41.75 -21.14
C PRO A 222 22.59 -41.01 -22.28
N LEU A 223 22.56 -39.69 -22.30
CA LEU A 223 23.29 -38.92 -23.32
C LEU A 223 24.81 -39.13 -23.21
N SER A 224 25.35 -39.15 -21.99
CA SER A 224 26.78 -39.44 -21.78
C SER A 224 27.15 -40.85 -22.22
N ILE A 225 26.28 -41.86 -22.00
CA ILE A 225 26.49 -43.22 -22.47
C ILE A 225 26.49 -43.25 -23.99
N ILE A 226 25.53 -42.60 -24.66
CA ILE A 226 25.46 -42.52 -26.11
C ILE A 226 26.72 -41.88 -26.67
N GLN A 227 27.18 -40.75 -26.11
CA GLN A 227 28.40 -40.05 -26.51
C GLN A 227 29.63 -40.95 -26.37
N SER A 228 29.81 -41.61 -25.23
CA SER A 228 30.94 -42.51 -24.97
C SER A 228 30.95 -43.70 -25.95
N ARG A 229 29.79 -44.28 -26.30
CA ARG A 229 29.68 -45.34 -27.27
C ARG A 229 30.03 -44.88 -28.68
N LEU A 230 29.55 -43.68 -29.07
CA LEU A 230 29.87 -43.10 -30.37
C LEU A 230 31.39 -42.75 -30.46
N GLU A 231 31.97 -42.23 -29.41
CA GLU A 231 33.42 -41.97 -29.32
C GLU A 231 34.22 -43.25 -29.46
N SER A 232 33.83 -44.32 -28.77
CA SER A 232 34.50 -45.64 -28.92
C SER A 232 34.36 -46.18 -30.36
N LEU A 233 33.20 -46.05 -30.99
CA LEU A 233 32.98 -46.49 -32.39
C LEU A 233 33.85 -45.69 -33.37
N ILE A 234 34.08 -44.38 -33.17
CA ILE A 234 34.91 -43.57 -34.06
C ILE A 234 36.41 -44.04 -34.02
N GLN A 235 36.84 -44.62 -32.91
CA GLN A 235 38.20 -45.08 -32.72
C GLN A 235 38.42 -46.52 -33.21
N GLU A 236 37.37 -47.28 -33.66
CA GLU A 236 37.55 -48.63 -34.13
C GLU A 236 38.26 -48.67 -35.49
N PRO A 237 39.28 -49.56 -35.65
CA PRO A 237 39.94 -49.69 -36.93
C PRO A 237 39.05 -50.43 -37.95
N GLY A 238 39.05 -49.93 -39.20
CA GLY A 238 38.34 -50.58 -40.30
C GLY A 238 37.00 -49.96 -40.69
N LEU A 239 36.66 -48.81 -40.16
CA LEU A 239 35.51 -47.99 -40.57
C LEU A 239 35.69 -47.47 -42.01
N THR A 240 34.64 -47.58 -42.85
CA THR A 240 34.62 -46.85 -44.09
C THR A 240 34.41 -45.36 -43.85
N GLU A 241 34.85 -44.49 -44.78
CA GLU A 241 34.63 -43.02 -44.65
C GLU A 241 33.16 -42.66 -44.46
N MET A 242 32.25 -43.37 -45.11
CA MET A 242 30.82 -43.18 -44.96
C MET A 242 30.33 -43.51 -43.54
N GLN A 243 30.79 -44.63 -42.96
CA GLN A 243 30.46 -45.05 -41.60
C GLN A 243 31.02 -44.05 -40.58
N ALA A 244 32.29 -43.65 -40.71
CA ALA A 244 32.92 -42.66 -39.85
C ALA A 244 32.17 -41.31 -39.89
N SER A 245 31.74 -40.83 -41.07
CA SER A 245 30.95 -39.63 -41.23
C SER A 245 29.59 -39.72 -40.57
N GLN A 246 28.90 -40.88 -40.68
CA GLN A 246 27.59 -41.11 -40.04
C GLN A 246 27.71 -41.13 -38.50
N ILE A 247 28.71 -41.84 -37.97
CA ILE A 247 28.96 -41.91 -36.53
C ILE A 247 29.33 -40.52 -36.00
N HIS A 248 30.19 -39.77 -36.70
CA HIS A 248 30.54 -38.41 -36.33
C HIS A 248 29.32 -37.48 -36.32
N SER A 249 28.43 -37.59 -37.33
CA SER A 249 27.19 -36.81 -37.38
C SER A 249 26.26 -37.14 -36.19
N ALA A 250 26.14 -38.43 -35.82
CA ALA A 250 25.36 -38.86 -34.65
C ALA A 250 25.97 -38.33 -33.34
N TYR A 251 27.31 -38.35 -33.21
CA TYR A 251 28.03 -37.80 -32.08
C TYR A 251 27.77 -36.29 -31.91
N LEU A 252 27.89 -35.54 -33.02
CA LEU A 252 27.59 -34.10 -33.02
C LEU A 252 26.14 -33.80 -32.64
N ALA A 253 25.18 -34.59 -33.14
CA ALA A 253 23.77 -34.46 -32.81
C ALA A 253 23.53 -34.74 -31.31
N SER A 254 24.09 -35.81 -30.76
CA SER A 254 24.02 -36.16 -29.35
C SER A 254 24.65 -35.07 -28.46
N SER A 255 25.81 -34.54 -28.85
CA SER A 255 26.50 -33.46 -28.15
C SER A 255 25.68 -32.15 -28.13
N ARG A 256 25.06 -31.83 -29.27
CA ARG A 256 24.12 -30.71 -29.37
C ARG A 256 22.93 -30.89 -28.44
N LEU A 257 22.31 -32.08 -28.40
CA LEU A 257 21.18 -32.38 -27.54
C LEU A 257 21.57 -32.26 -26.06
N ALA A 258 22.71 -32.79 -25.66
CA ALA A 258 23.24 -32.66 -24.29
C ALA A 258 23.44 -31.21 -23.87
N LYS A 259 24.01 -30.38 -24.75
CA LYS A 259 24.22 -28.94 -24.48
C LYS A 259 22.90 -28.19 -24.38
N LEU A 260 21.94 -28.48 -25.27
CA LEU A 260 20.61 -27.87 -25.24
C LEU A 260 19.89 -28.18 -23.94
N THR A 261 19.81 -29.49 -23.59
CA THR A 261 19.15 -29.95 -22.36
C THR A 261 19.75 -29.30 -21.10
N ARG A 262 21.11 -29.28 -21.00
CA ARG A 262 21.78 -28.59 -19.90
C ARG A 262 21.41 -27.11 -19.79
N SER A 263 21.37 -26.41 -20.94
CA SER A 263 21.03 -24.98 -20.95
C SER A 263 19.58 -24.73 -20.57
N MET A 264 18.64 -25.61 -21.01
CA MET A 264 17.21 -25.50 -20.64
C MET A 264 16.98 -25.75 -19.15
N LEU A 265 17.58 -26.81 -18.61
CA LEU A 265 17.49 -27.12 -17.18
C LEU A 265 18.15 -26.06 -16.31
N PHE A 266 19.26 -25.48 -16.78
CA PHE A 266 19.90 -24.37 -16.12
C PHE A 266 18.99 -23.11 -16.09
N LEU A 267 18.35 -22.78 -17.22
CA LEU A 267 17.35 -21.72 -17.28
C LEU A 267 16.21 -21.95 -16.28
N ALA A 268 15.65 -23.18 -16.29
CA ALA A 268 14.59 -23.55 -15.36
C ALA A 268 15.00 -23.38 -13.88
N ARG A 269 16.25 -23.72 -13.53
CA ARG A 269 16.80 -23.52 -12.18
C ARG A 269 16.91 -22.04 -11.81
N ILE A 270 17.33 -21.16 -12.74
CA ILE A 270 17.43 -19.72 -12.50
C ILE A 270 16.03 -19.13 -12.31
N GLU A 271 15.08 -19.45 -13.18
CA GLU A 271 13.68 -18.99 -13.10
C GLU A 271 13.02 -19.37 -11.79
N ASN A 272 13.32 -20.56 -11.30
CA ASN A 272 12.82 -21.07 -10.02
C ASN A 272 13.68 -20.64 -8.83
N ARG A 273 14.57 -19.67 -9.00
CA ARG A 273 15.42 -19.10 -7.92
C ARG A 273 16.20 -20.15 -7.11
N GLN A 274 16.64 -21.25 -7.75
CA GLN A 274 17.36 -22.34 -7.06
C GLN A 274 18.80 -22.00 -6.69
N TYR A 275 19.26 -20.79 -6.96
CA TYR A 275 20.58 -20.24 -6.64
C TYR A 275 20.45 -19.11 -5.59
N ALA A 276 19.91 -19.45 -4.41
CA ALA A 276 19.59 -18.47 -3.36
C ALA A 276 20.84 -17.94 -2.62
N GLU A 277 21.93 -18.73 -2.59
CA GLU A 277 23.16 -18.32 -1.92
C GLU A 277 23.86 -17.21 -2.69
N SER A 278 24.03 -16.07 -2.02
CA SER A 278 24.74 -14.92 -2.57
C SER A 278 25.87 -14.53 -1.61
N GLU A 279 27.04 -14.31 -2.17
CA GLU A 279 28.21 -13.87 -1.44
C GLU A 279 28.87 -12.66 -2.11
N LYS A 280 29.75 -12.00 -1.40
CA LYS A 280 30.49 -10.86 -1.95
C LYS A 280 31.59 -11.38 -2.89
N ILE A 281 31.41 -11.14 -4.19
CA ILE A 281 32.30 -11.61 -5.25
C ILE A 281 33.09 -10.45 -5.87
N ASP A 282 34.29 -10.74 -6.32
CA ASP A 282 35.11 -9.87 -7.16
C ASP A 282 34.88 -10.21 -8.63
N LEU A 283 34.14 -9.35 -9.32
CA LEU A 283 33.79 -9.57 -10.72
C LEU A 283 34.98 -9.49 -11.67
N GLU A 284 36.04 -8.70 -11.32
CA GLU A 284 37.26 -8.65 -12.11
C GLU A 284 37.98 -9.99 -12.13
N SER A 285 38.11 -10.63 -10.99
CA SER A 285 38.70 -11.97 -10.87
C SER A 285 37.97 -13.00 -11.74
N ILE A 286 36.63 -12.97 -11.70
CA ILE A 286 35.79 -13.86 -12.55
C ILE A 286 36.04 -13.60 -14.03
N ILE A 287 36.05 -12.32 -14.47
CA ILE A 287 36.28 -11.99 -15.88
C ILE A 287 37.65 -12.46 -16.34
N ARG A 288 38.68 -12.28 -15.56
CA ARG A 288 40.05 -12.72 -15.90
C ARG A 288 40.13 -14.23 -16.00
N SER A 289 39.55 -14.96 -15.07
CA SER A 289 39.46 -16.43 -15.09
C SER A 289 38.71 -16.93 -16.33
N GLN A 290 37.55 -16.35 -16.64
CA GLN A 290 36.83 -16.74 -17.84
C GLN A 290 37.53 -16.39 -19.14
N ALA A 291 38.27 -15.26 -19.20
CA ALA A 291 39.07 -14.88 -20.37
C ALA A 291 40.24 -15.87 -20.61
N GLU A 292 40.83 -16.39 -19.53
CA GLU A 292 41.87 -17.43 -19.61
C GLU A 292 41.33 -18.74 -20.20
N LEU A 293 40.12 -19.16 -19.80
CA LEU A 293 39.46 -20.34 -20.36
C LEU A 293 39.19 -20.22 -21.86
N PHE A 294 39.04 -19.01 -22.40
CA PHE A 294 38.85 -18.74 -23.82
C PHE A 294 40.13 -18.39 -24.56
N SER A 295 41.30 -18.51 -23.94
CA SER A 295 42.60 -18.07 -24.49
C SER A 295 42.92 -18.68 -25.86
N GLU A 296 42.59 -19.96 -26.09
CA GLU A 296 42.78 -20.66 -27.38
C GLU A 296 41.89 -20.04 -28.47
N ALA A 297 40.59 -19.90 -28.21
CA ALA A 297 39.63 -19.33 -29.17
C ALA A 297 39.93 -17.83 -29.48
N ILE A 298 40.50 -17.10 -28.51
CA ILE A 298 40.97 -15.72 -28.69
C ILE A 298 42.19 -15.70 -29.63
N LYS A 299 43.13 -16.59 -29.43
CA LYS A 299 44.32 -16.72 -30.28
C LYS A 299 43.99 -17.16 -31.71
N ASP A 300 43.13 -18.15 -31.86
CA ASP A 300 42.71 -18.69 -33.17
C ASP A 300 42.09 -17.63 -34.07
N LYS A 301 41.34 -16.71 -33.48
CA LYS A 301 40.75 -15.57 -34.18
C LYS A 301 41.64 -14.33 -34.19
N SER A 302 42.83 -14.37 -33.58
CA SER A 302 43.72 -13.22 -33.43
C SER A 302 43.04 -11.99 -32.80
N LEU A 303 42.20 -12.26 -31.76
CA LEU A 303 41.49 -11.19 -31.05
C LEU A 303 42.38 -10.60 -29.93
N SER A 304 42.23 -9.29 -29.69
CA SER A 304 42.78 -8.64 -28.50
C SER A 304 41.69 -8.37 -27.47
N VAL A 305 41.88 -8.82 -26.24
CA VAL A 305 40.93 -8.59 -25.16
C VAL A 305 41.54 -7.57 -24.19
N GLU A 306 40.86 -6.41 -24.05
CA GLU A 306 41.25 -5.38 -23.10
C GLU A 306 40.28 -5.34 -21.93
N ILE A 307 40.79 -5.49 -20.72
CA ILE A 307 40.02 -5.45 -19.47
C ILE A 307 40.39 -4.16 -18.74
N ASN A 308 39.46 -3.23 -18.63
CA ASN A 308 39.65 -1.94 -17.97
C ASN A 308 38.72 -1.87 -16.73
N PRO A 309 39.19 -2.33 -15.57
CA PRO A 309 38.42 -2.29 -14.34
C PRO A 309 38.59 -0.94 -13.64
N ASP A 310 37.49 -0.38 -13.13
CA ASP A 310 37.55 0.57 -12.03
C ASP A 310 37.84 -0.20 -10.71
N SER A 311 38.72 0.29 -9.88
CA SER A 311 39.15 -0.39 -8.67
C SER A 311 37.98 -0.77 -7.76
N GLY A 312 37.91 -2.06 -7.37
CA GLY A 312 37.05 -2.53 -6.29
C GLY A 312 35.60 -2.84 -6.68
N CYS A 313 35.31 -3.26 -7.92
CA CYS A 313 33.97 -3.71 -8.33
C CYS A 313 33.59 -5.05 -7.66
N THR A 314 33.11 -4.99 -6.44
CA THR A 314 32.49 -6.14 -5.76
C THR A 314 30.98 -6.06 -5.82
N LEU A 315 30.31 -7.19 -6.04
CA LEU A 315 28.88 -7.31 -6.00
C LEU A 315 28.44 -8.53 -5.18
N ASN A 316 27.21 -8.49 -4.70
CA ASN A 316 26.65 -9.60 -3.93
C ASN A 316 25.83 -10.49 -4.88
N ALA A 317 26.38 -11.66 -5.22
CA ALA A 317 25.73 -12.59 -6.14
C ALA A 317 26.25 -14.03 -5.91
N ASN A 318 25.54 -14.99 -6.50
CA ASN A 318 26.01 -16.36 -6.56
C ASN A 318 27.17 -16.47 -7.57
N VAL A 319 28.30 -17.02 -7.17
CA VAL A 319 29.52 -17.15 -7.99
C VAL A 319 29.23 -17.85 -9.32
N PHE A 320 28.52 -18.97 -9.26
CA PHE A 320 28.22 -19.77 -10.45
C PHE A 320 27.35 -19.01 -11.49
N LEU A 321 26.37 -18.20 -11.02
CA LEU A 321 25.57 -17.34 -11.88
C LEU A 321 26.39 -16.20 -12.49
N ALA A 322 27.28 -15.59 -11.71
CA ALA A 322 28.18 -14.54 -12.19
C ALA A 322 29.17 -15.09 -13.23
N GLU A 323 29.78 -16.25 -12.98
CA GLU A 323 30.63 -16.94 -13.96
C GLU A 323 29.87 -17.28 -15.25
N SER A 324 28.63 -17.75 -15.12
CA SER A 324 27.78 -18.08 -16.26
C SER A 324 27.43 -16.85 -17.08
N LEU A 325 27.13 -15.72 -16.42
CA LEU A 325 26.87 -14.42 -17.08
C LEU A 325 28.08 -13.98 -17.90
N VAL A 326 29.26 -13.94 -17.25
CA VAL A 326 30.51 -13.54 -17.91
C VAL A 326 30.84 -14.48 -19.07
N ARG A 327 30.79 -15.79 -18.87
CA ARG A 327 31.05 -16.82 -19.88
C ARG A 327 30.14 -16.68 -21.08
N ASN A 328 28.82 -16.46 -20.90
CA ASN A 328 27.88 -16.28 -22.01
C ASN A 328 28.15 -14.99 -22.79
N LEU A 329 28.41 -13.88 -22.09
CA LEU A 329 28.70 -12.60 -22.74
C LEU A 329 30.05 -12.60 -23.47
N LEU A 330 31.10 -13.12 -22.83
CA LEU A 330 32.43 -13.21 -23.44
C LEU A 330 32.44 -14.20 -24.61
N GLY A 331 31.83 -15.39 -24.45
CA GLY A 331 31.68 -16.37 -25.53
C GLY A 331 30.90 -15.81 -26.72
N ASN A 332 29.86 -15.01 -26.47
CA ASN A 332 29.11 -14.33 -27.51
C ASN A 332 29.97 -13.27 -28.23
N ALA A 333 30.71 -12.45 -27.48
CA ALA A 333 31.64 -11.47 -28.03
C ALA A 333 32.69 -12.13 -28.91
N ILE A 334 33.39 -13.18 -28.44
CA ILE A 334 34.40 -13.91 -29.20
C ILE A 334 33.80 -14.54 -30.47
N LYS A 335 32.63 -15.17 -30.36
CA LYS A 335 31.96 -15.83 -31.49
C LYS A 335 31.62 -14.85 -32.62
N HIS A 336 31.07 -13.69 -32.28
CA HIS A 336 30.55 -12.70 -33.22
C HIS A 336 31.56 -11.60 -33.58
N SER A 337 32.77 -11.64 -33.02
CA SER A 337 33.87 -10.76 -33.44
C SER A 337 34.41 -11.12 -34.81
N SER A 338 34.73 -10.11 -35.61
CA SER A 338 35.54 -10.25 -36.80
C SER A 338 36.95 -10.64 -36.41
N GLY A 339 37.67 -11.40 -37.29
CA GLY A 339 39.08 -11.71 -37.04
C GLY A 339 39.92 -10.44 -36.90
N ASN A 340 41.03 -10.54 -36.13
CA ASN A 340 41.96 -9.41 -35.89
C ASN A 340 41.27 -8.16 -35.25
N SER A 341 40.21 -8.36 -34.47
CA SER A 341 39.48 -7.26 -33.85
C SER A 341 39.69 -7.22 -32.34
N ARG A 342 39.15 -6.18 -31.70
CA ARG A 342 39.26 -5.93 -30.25
C ARG A 342 37.96 -6.22 -29.56
N ILE A 343 38.05 -6.90 -28.40
CA ILE A 343 36.97 -7.00 -27.41
C ILE A 343 37.36 -6.09 -26.24
N SER A 344 36.50 -5.14 -25.91
CA SER A 344 36.70 -4.22 -24.79
C SER A 344 35.75 -4.59 -23.67
N ILE A 345 36.30 -4.82 -22.48
CA ILE A 345 35.55 -5.09 -21.25
C ILE A 345 35.82 -3.94 -20.29
N LYS A 346 34.75 -3.25 -19.86
CA LYS A 346 34.83 -2.15 -18.90
C LYS A 346 33.99 -2.50 -17.68
N LEU A 347 34.62 -2.44 -16.52
CA LEU A 347 33.96 -2.48 -15.24
C LEU A 347 33.92 -1.06 -14.68
N LYS A 348 32.74 -0.55 -14.45
CA LYS A 348 32.51 0.72 -13.74
C LYS A 348 31.69 0.44 -12.48
N GLN A 349 31.73 1.35 -11.52
CA GLN A 349 30.93 1.21 -10.32
C GLN A 349 29.45 1.03 -10.71
N GLY A 350 28.89 -0.17 -10.41
CA GLY A 350 27.51 -0.54 -10.72
C GLY A 350 27.23 -0.97 -12.15
N SER A 351 28.24 -1.21 -13.02
CA SER A 351 28.01 -1.69 -14.39
C SER A 351 29.17 -2.51 -14.97
N PHE A 352 28.77 -3.54 -15.75
CA PHE A 352 29.65 -4.37 -16.56
C PHE A 352 29.30 -4.15 -18.05
N ILE A 353 30.28 -3.73 -18.83
CA ILE A 353 30.13 -3.40 -20.25
C ILE A 353 31.09 -4.26 -21.05
N ILE A 354 30.58 -4.98 -22.04
CA ILE A 354 31.39 -5.74 -23.01
C ILE A 354 31.05 -5.25 -24.42
N SER A 355 32.07 -4.93 -25.22
CA SER A 355 31.92 -4.47 -26.58
C SER A 355 32.84 -5.22 -27.54
N ASN A 356 32.35 -5.55 -28.72
CA ASN A 356 33.12 -6.19 -29.78
C ASN A 356 32.70 -5.69 -31.17
N ASN A 357 33.65 -5.69 -32.10
CA ASN A 357 33.38 -5.39 -33.49
C ASN A 357 32.89 -6.66 -34.23
N GLY A 358 31.75 -6.57 -34.90
CA GLY A 358 31.13 -7.71 -35.59
C GLY A 358 30.36 -7.30 -36.84
N ILE A 359 29.59 -8.21 -37.39
CA ILE A 359 28.72 -7.97 -38.56
C ILE A 359 27.53 -7.14 -38.11
N PRO A 360 27.00 -6.21 -38.94
CA PRO A 360 25.81 -5.43 -38.59
C PRO A 360 24.64 -6.30 -38.16
N LEU A 361 23.96 -5.89 -37.12
CA LEU A 361 22.77 -6.56 -36.67
C LEU A 361 21.61 -6.24 -37.60
N GLN A 362 20.93 -7.29 -38.12
CA GLN A 362 19.77 -7.14 -39.03
C GLN A 362 18.43 -7.23 -38.28
N VAL A 363 18.46 -7.33 -36.95
CA VAL A 363 17.30 -7.58 -36.11
C VAL A 363 17.27 -6.61 -34.92
N GLU A 364 16.11 -6.43 -34.34
CA GLU A 364 15.97 -5.64 -33.12
C GLU A 364 16.80 -6.21 -31.98
N PRO A 365 17.66 -5.43 -31.32
CA PRO A 365 18.54 -5.92 -30.25
C PRO A 365 17.80 -6.61 -29.10
N GLN A 366 16.57 -6.19 -28.80
CA GLN A 366 15.77 -6.78 -27.72
C GLN A 366 15.36 -8.24 -27.99
N LYS A 367 15.12 -8.61 -29.26
CA LYS A 367 14.77 -9.99 -29.63
C LYS A 367 15.92 -10.98 -29.43
N LEU A 368 17.16 -10.50 -29.33
CA LEU A 368 18.32 -11.37 -29.05
C LEU A 368 18.28 -12.03 -27.67
N PHE A 369 17.46 -11.48 -26.76
CA PHE A 369 17.27 -12.06 -25.43
C PHE A 369 16.16 -13.12 -25.40
N ASP A 370 15.38 -13.27 -26.50
CA ASP A 370 14.36 -14.31 -26.59
C ASP A 370 14.99 -15.70 -26.74
N ARG A 371 14.35 -16.70 -26.15
CA ARG A 371 14.82 -18.09 -26.22
C ARG A 371 14.78 -18.59 -27.64
N PHE A 372 15.83 -19.34 -28.04
CA PHE A 372 16.00 -19.89 -29.36
C PHE A 372 16.12 -18.88 -30.51
N TYR A 373 16.12 -17.59 -30.17
CA TYR A 373 16.28 -16.56 -31.19
C TYR A 373 17.75 -16.43 -31.60
N LYS A 374 18.00 -16.36 -32.92
CA LYS A 374 19.34 -16.25 -33.50
C LYS A 374 19.39 -15.00 -34.40
N GLY A 375 20.33 -14.10 -34.13
CA GLY A 375 20.59 -12.92 -34.98
C GLY A 375 21.33 -13.25 -36.28
N SER A 376 21.84 -14.47 -36.44
CA SER A 376 22.54 -14.98 -37.66
C SER A 376 22.25 -16.46 -37.88
N SER A 377 22.37 -16.93 -39.12
CA SER A 377 22.09 -18.31 -39.52
C SER A 377 23.17 -19.33 -39.10
N SER A 378 24.06 -19.00 -38.17
CA SER A 378 25.10 -19.93 -37.70
C SER A 378 24.48 -21.15 -37.02
N SER A 379 24.83 -22.35 -37.50
CA SER A 379 24.31 -23.64 -37.03
C SER A 379 24.71 -24.03 -35.61
N ASP A 380 25.73 -23.38 -35.03
CA ASP A 380 26.39 -23.83 -33.80
C ASP A 380 25.88 -23.20 -32.50
N SER A 381 24.84 -22.42 -32.50
CA SER A 381 24.25 -21.88 -31.29
C SER A 381 22.76 -22.16 -31.19
N PHE A 382 22.27 -22.39 -29.98
CA PHE A 382 20.85 -22.65 -29.72
C PHE A 382 20.04 -21.35 -29.50
N GLY A 383 20.70 -20.19 -29.44
CA GLY A 383 20.03 -18.92 -29.10
C GLY A 383 19.62 -18.87 -27.62
N LEU A 384 20.37 -19.54 -26.71
CA LEU A 384 20.07 -19.57 -25.28
C LEU A 384 21.04 -18.74 -24.43
N GLY A 385 22.21 -18.35 -24.98
CA GLY A 385 23.24 -17.65 -24.17
C GLY A 385 22.77 -16.31 -23.62
N LEU A 386 22.17 -15.45 -24.46
CA LEU A 386 21.66 -14.15 -24.04
C LEU A 386 20.37 -14.27 -23.22
N SER A 387 19.53 -15.29 -23.45
CA SER A 387 18.37 -15.55 -22.59
C SER A 387 18.79 -15.99 -21.18
N ILE A 388 19.86 -16.77 -21.04
CA ILE A 388 20.45 -17.11 -19.75
C ILE A 388 20.91 -15.83 -19.02
N VAL A 389 21.63 -14.93 -19.73
CA VAL A 389 22.07 -13.66 -19.15
C VAL A 389 20.87 -12.80 -18.70
N MET A 390 19.83 -12.73 -19.52
CA MET A 390 18.59 -12.02 -19.18
C MET A 390 17.93 -12.57 -17.91
N GLU A 391 17.82 -13.90 -17.78
CA GLU A 391 17.21 -14.52 -16.59
C GLU A 391 18.07 -14.32 -15.34
N ILE A 392 19.41 -14.35 -15.44
CA ILE A 392 20.31 -13.99 -14.34
C ILE A 392 20.07 -12.53 -13.94
N CYS A 393 19.98 -11.61 -14.89
CA CYS A 393 19.71 -10.19 -14.61
C CYS A 393 18.36 -9.99 -13.92
N LYS A 394 17.31 -10.70 -14.38
CA LYS A 394 16.00 -10.66 -13.72
C LYS A 394 16.04 -11.19 -12.28
N ALA A 395 16.78 -12.27 -12.04
CA ALA A 395 16.88 -12.87 -10.70
C ALA A 395 17.47 -11.89 -9.66
N TYR A 396 18.37 -11.00 -10.10
CA TYR A 396 19.03 -9.99 -9.25
C TYR A 396 18.43 -8.57 -9.41
N ASN A 397 17.39 -8.39 -10.21
CA ASN A 397 16.85 -7.07 -10.58
C ASN A 397 17.87 -6.15 -11.26
N TRP A 398 18.83 -6.73 -11.97
CA TRP A 398 19.78 -5.99 -12.78
C TRP A 398 19.18 -5.59 -14.11
N HIS A 399 19.64 -4.48 -14.66
CA HIS A 399 19.19 -4.02 -15.97
C HIS A 399 20.20 -4.35 -17.05
N ILE A 400 19.75 -5.01 -18.14
CA ILE A 400 20.59 -5.35 -19.29
C ILE A 400 20.12 -4.62 -20.55
N THR A 401 21.07 -4.09 -21.33
CA THR A 401 20.83 -3.50 -22.63
C THR A 401 21.82 -4.02 -23.65
N TYR A 402 21.35 -4.11 -24.90
CA TYR A 402 22.18 -4.46 -26.05
C TYR A 402 22.04 -3.34 -27.08
N THR A 403 23.15 -2.78 -27.57
CA THR A 403 23.19 -1.78 -28.63
C THR A 403 24.13 -2.25 -29.75
N ASN A 404 23.83 -1.84 -30.97
CA ASN A 404 24.69 -2.04 -32.13
C ASN A 404 24.78 -0.73 -32.89
N GLU A 405 25.96 -0.09 -32.86
CA GLU A 405 26.24 1.15 -33.55
C GLU A 405 27.54 1.01 -34.36
N ASN A 406 27.50 1.30 -35.66
CA ASN A 406 28.67 1.21 -36.53
C ASN A 406 29.44 -0.13 -36.44
N ASN A 407 28.72 -1.25 -36.41
CA ASN A 407 29.27 -2.61 -36.23
C ASN A 407 29.89 -2.89 -34.87
N LEU A 408 29.79 -1.96 -33.92
CA LEU A 408 30.18 -2.15 -32.54
C LEU A 408 28.98 -2.70 -31.75
N HIS A 409 29.06 -3.93 -31.37
CA HIS A 409 28.09 -4.59 -30.47
C HIS A 409 28.47 -4.29 -29.03
N THR A 410 27.55 -3.75 -28.26
CA THR A 410 27.79 -3.45 -26.84
C THR A 410 26.66 -4.00 -25.99
N VAL A 411 27.04 -4.82 -25.02
CA VAL A 411 26.14 -5.31 -23.96
C VAL A 411 26.53 -4.61 -22.65
N THR A 412 25.54 -4.04 -22.00
CA THR A 412 25.70 -3.35 -20.72
C THR A 412 24.79 -3.99 -19.68
N VAL A 413 25.36 -4.45 -18.59
CA VAL A 413 24.63 -4.92 -17.39
C VAL A 413 24.85 -3.89 -16.29
N LYS A 414 23.75 -3.36 -15.72
CA LYS A 414 23.74 -2.43 -14.59
C LYS A 414 23.22 -3.19 -13.34
N PHE A 415 24.02 -3.14 -12.27
CA PHE A 415 23.75 -3.84 -11.01
C PHE A 415 22.95 -3.01 -10.02
#